data_4ffcd36a41e1d4391ea88587a7c90bce
#
_entry.id   4ffcd36a41e1d4391ea88587a7c90bce
#
_cell.length_a   1.000
_cell.length_b   1.000
_cell.length_c   1.000
_cell.angle_alpha   90.00
_cell.angle_beta   90.00
_cell.angle_gamma   90.00
#
_symmetry.space_group_name_H-M   'P 1'
#
loop_
_entity.id
_entity.type
_entity.pdbx_description
1 polymer ?
#
loop_
_entity_poly.entity_id
_entity_poly.type
_entity_poly.pdbx_seq_one_letter_code
_entity_poly.pdbx_strand_id
1 'polypeptide(L)'
;MEKYIQRIIDIHSRLKSKSLFLFGPRQTGKSSLIANQIQDDVKLSWSLLNARTRRRCQADPGVLRDEIETRGIRDGLVIIDEIQKVPELLDEVHLLIEETDIRFLLTGSSARRLKEQGVNLLGGRAGKMNLHPFVWPEIRELHPTLDKILKYGMIPAV
;
A
#
# COMPACT_ATOMS: atom_id res chain seq x y z
N MET A 1 -18.42 -5.44 -16.19
CA MET A 1 -17.27 -4.76 -15.57
C MET A 1 -17.81 -3.80 -14.54
N GLU A 2 -17.52 -4.00 -13.27
CA GLU A 2 -17.89 -3.04 -12.23
C GLU A 2 -17.17 -1.72 -12.47
N LYS A 3 -17.93 -0.63 -12.48
CA LYS A 3 -17.40 0.71 -12.70
C LYS A 3 -16.62 1.13 -11.45
N TYR A 4 -15.32 1.41 -11.60
CA TYR A 4 -14.52 1.95 -10.51
C TYR A 4 -15.10 3.28 -10.02
N ILE A 5 -15.30 3.37 -8.72
CA ILE A 5 -15.73 4.62 -8.06
C ILE A 5 -14.49 5.39 -7.67
N GLN A 6 -14.35 6.59 -8.20
CA GLN A 6 -13.17 7.42 -7.93
C GLN A 6 -13.11 7.82 -6.45
N ARG A 7 -11.94 7.64 -5.87
CA ARG A 7 -11.67 8.00 -4.48
C ARG A 7 -11.17 9.45 -4.40
N ILE A 8 -11.51 10.13 -3.32
CA ILE A 8 -11.03 11.49 -3.05
C ILE A 8 -9.52 11.48 -2.75
N ILE A 9 -9.04 10.40 -2.15
CA ILE A 9 -7.63 10.24 -1.80
C ILE A 9 -6.76 10.11 -3.06
N ASP A 10 -5.69 10.92 -3.15
CA ASP A 10 -4.73 10.92 -4.25
C ASP A 10 -3.36 10.41 -3.76
N ILE A 11 -3.08 9.13 -4.04
CA ILE A 11 -1.80 8.50 -3.70
C ILE A 11 -0.72 8.81 -4.74
N HIS A 12 -1.11 9.07 -6.00
CA HIS A 12 -0.17 9.36 -7.07
C HIS A 12 0.63 10.64 -6.78
N SER A 13 -0.05 11.74 -6.46
CA SER A 13 0.62 13.01 -6.12
C SER A 13 1.52 12.89 -4.90
N ARG A 14 1.13 12.10 -3.90
CA ARG A 14 1.95 11.86 -2.70
C ARG A 14 3.21 11.07 -3.00
N LEU A 15 3.12 10.06 -3.85
CA LEU A 15 4.26 9.23 -4.24
C LEU A 15 5.28 9.97 -5.12
N LYS A 16 4.93 11.11 -5.73
CA LYS A 16 5.90 11.94 -6.45
C LYS A 16 6.97 12.54 -5.53
N SER A 17 6.66 12.78 -4.27
CA SER A 17 7.57 13.47 -3.35
C SER A 17 8.31 12.52 -2.41
N LYS A 18 7.72 11.40 -2.02
CA LYS A 18 8.31 10.44 -1.07
C LYS A 18 7.59 9.09 -1.06
N SER A 19 8.21 8.10 -0.44
CA SER A 19 7.57 6.82 -0.14
C SER A 19 6.31 7.00 0.69
N LEU A 20 5.39 6.05 0.64
CA LEU A 20 4.07 6.15 1.23
C LEU A 20 3.64 4.86 1.91
N PHE A 21 3.12 4.97 3.14
CA PHE A 21 2.30 3.95 3.77
C PHE A 21 0.82 4.20 3.45
N LEU A 22 0.16 3.20 2.88
CA LEU A 22 -1.28 3.19 2.66
C LEU A 22 -1.94 2.15 3.56
N PHE A 23 -2.53 2.60 4.65
CA PHE A 23 -3.25 1.76 5.58
C PHE A 23 -4.75 1.79 5.31
N GLY A 24 -5.43 0.72 5.67
CA GLY A 24 -6.88 0.66 5.61
C GLY A 24 -7.39 -0.76 5.86
N PRO A 25 -8.55 -0.93 6.48
CA PRO A 25 -9.15 -2.23 6.70
C PRO A 25 -9.22 -3.08 5.43
N ARG A 26 -9.43 -4.38 5.58
CA ARG A 26 -9.71 -5.24 4.42
C ARG A 26 -10.97 -4.75 3.70
N GLN A 27 -11.03 -5.00 2.39
CA GLN A 27 -12.18 -4.65 1.53
C GLN A 27 -12.46 -3.14 1.37
N THR A 28 -11.58 -2.25 1.83
CA THR A 28 -11.70 -0.80 1.57
C THR A 28 -11.28 -0.36 0.17
N GLY A 29 -10.85 -1.31 -0.69
CA GLY A 29 -10.49 -1.01 -2.07
C GLY A 29 -9.05 -0.54 -2.27
N LYS A 30 -8.09 -0.88 -1.38
CA LYS A 30 -6.66 -0.52 -1.55
C LYS A 30 -6.10 -0.97 -2.89
N SER A 31 -6.31 -2.25 -3.26
CA SER A 31 -5.80 -2.80 -4.53
C SER A 31 -6.43 -2.12 -5.73
N SER A 32 -7.74 -1.83 -5.69
CA SER A 32 -8.43 -1.11 -6.76
C SER A 32 -7.95 0.34 -6.87
N LEU A 33 -7.70 1.02 -5.74
CA LEU A 33 -7.13 2.36 -5.72
C LEU A 33 -5.75 2.39 -6.36
N ILE A 34 -4.87 1.45 -5.98
CA ILE A 34 -3.52 1.33 -6.54
C ILE A 34 -3.60 1.07 -8.05
N ALA A 35 -4.40 0.09 -8.49
CA ALA A 35 -4.54 -0.24 -9.90
C ALA A 35 -5.08 0.91 -10.75
N ASN A 36 -5.89 1.81 -10.19
CA ASN A 36 -6.46 2.95 -10.91
C ASN A 36 -5.60 4.22 -10.88
N GLN A 37 -4.83 4.43 -9.82
CA GLN A 37 -4.00 5.65 -9.69
C GLN A 37 -2.52 5.43 -10.01
N ILE A 38 -2.05 4.18 -9.93
CA ILE A 38 -0.65 3.80 -10.15
C ILE A 38 -0.62 2.80 -11.31
N GLN A 39 -0.58 3.29 -12.54
CA GLN A 39 -0.54 2.44 -13.75
C GLN A 39 0.87 2.36 -14.33
N ASP A 40 1.65 3.42 -14.16
CA ASP A 40 2.97 3.57 -14.74
C ASP A 40 4.06 3.57 -13.66
N ASP A 41 5.29 3.17 -14.06
CA ASP A 41 6.51 3.25 -13.24
C ASP A 41 6.63 2.24 -12.09
N VAL A 42 5.76 1.23 -11.99
CA VAL A 42 5.94 0.13 -11.02
C VAL A 42 7.00 -0.83 -11.54
N LYS A 43 8.16 -0.84 -10.89
CA LYS A 43 9.31 -1.70 -11.26
C LYS A 43 9.23 -3.08 -10.60
N LEU A 44 8.66 -3.14 -9.40
CA LEU A 44 8.52 -4.37 -8.64
C LEU A 44 7.25 -4.31 -7.76
N SER A 45 6.53 -5.41 -7.69
CA SER A 45 5.37 -5.53 -6.79
C SER A 45 5.39 -6.88 -6.09
N TRP A 46 5.40 -6.84 -4.76
CA TRP A 46 5.34 -8.02 -3.91
C TRP A 46 4.10 -8.00 -3.03
N SER A 47 3.39 -9.13 -3.00
CA SER A 47 2.33 -9.36 -2.00
C SER A 47 2.81 -10.38 -0.96
N LEU A 48 2.90 -9.94 0.28
CA LEU A 48 3.25 -10.80 1.42
C LEU A 48 2.09 -11.71 1.86
N LEU A 49 0.93 -11.63 1.18
CA LEU A 49 -0.11 -12.66 1.24
C LEU A 49 0.37 -13.96 0.57
N ASN A 50 1.21 -13.84 -0.46
CA ASN A 50 1.83 -15.01 -1.07
C ASN A 50 2.78 -15.69 -0.08
N ALA A 51 2.47 -16.93 0.27
CA ALA A 51 3.22 -17.68 1.29
C ALA A 51 4.69 -17.94 0.92
N ARG A 52 4.98 -18.10 -0.39
CA ARG A 52 6.35 -18.33 -0.88
C ARG A 52 7.19 -17.06 -0.71
N THR A 53 6.68 -15.92 -1.20
CA THR A 53 7.34 -14.62 -1.04
C THR A 53 7.55 -14.29 0.43
N ARG A 54 6.49 -14.43 1.23
CA ARG A 54 6.56 -14.16 2.67
C ARG A 54 7.62 -15.00 3.38
N ARG A 55 7.69 -16.32 3.13
CA ARG A 55 8.69 -17.20 3.76
C ARG A 55 10.12 -16.82 3.35
N ARG A 56 10.34 -16.46 2.09
CA ARG A 56 11.65 -15.97 1.64
C ARG A 56 12.07 -14.73 2.43
N CYS A 57 11.20 -13.74 2.52
CA CYS A 57 11.48 -12.49 3.24
C CYS A 57 11.60 -12.68 4.76
N GLN A 58 10.89 -13.66 5.35
CA GLN A 58 11.04 -14.00 6.78
C GLN A 58 12.36 -14.71 7.07
N ALA A 59 12.84 -15.51 6.15
CA ALA A 59 14.14 -16.21 6.28
C ALA A 59 15.31 -15.23 6.09
N ASP A 60 15.17 -14.29 5.15
CA ASP A 60 16.18 -13.29 4.84
C ASP A 60 15.51 -12.04 4.26
N PRO A 61 15.39 -10.95 5.02
CA PRO A 61 14.89 -9.68 4.50
C PRO A 61 15.74 -9.08 3.36
N GLY A 62 17.03 -9.40 3.32
CA GLY A 62 17.96 -8.95 2.28
C GLY A 62 17.59 -9.38 0.87
N VAL A 63 16.73 -10.41 0.71
CA VAL A 63 16.23 -10.82 -0.61
C VAL A 63 15.51 -9.71 -1.37
N LEU A 64 15.01 -8.66 -0.68
CA LEU A 64 14.44 -7.49 -1.34
C LEU A 64 15.51 -6.70 -2.08
N ARG A 65 16.65 -6.46 -1.43
CA ARG A 65 17.81 -5.78 -2.02
C ARG A 65 18.36 -6.58 -3.21
N ASP A 66 18.57 -7.88 -3.02
CA ASP A 66 19.09 -8.77 -4.06
C ASP A 66 18.21 -8.75 -5.31
N GLU A 67 16.89 -8.77 -5.15
CA GLU A 67 15.94 -8.71 -6.27
C GLU A 67 16.01 -7.37 -7.00
N ILE A 68 16.09 -6.27 -6.26
CA ILE A 68 16.21 -4.90 -6.79
C ILE A 68 17.52 -4.74 -7.57
N GLU A 69 18.63 -5.20 -7.03
CA GLU A 69 19.94 -5.15 -7.65
C GLU A 69 20.03 -6.04 -8.90
N THR A 70 19.53 -7.28 -8.80
CA THR A 70 19.49 -8.21 -9.93
C THR A 70 18.69 -7.66 -11.11
N ARG A 71 17.62 -6.92 -10.85
CA ARG A 71 16.80 -6.26 -11.88
C ARG A 71 17.37 -4.93 -12.35
N GLY A 72 18.43 -4.45 -11.74
CA GLY A 72 19.03 -3.15 -12.06
C GLY A 72 18.12 -1.96 -11.74
N ILE A 73 17.20 -2.10 -10.76
CA ILE A 73 16.27 -1.03 -10.38
C ILE A 73 17.03 -0.01 -9.55
N ARG A 74 17.05 1.25 -10.00
CA ARG A 74 17.71 2.37 -9.32
C ARG A 74 16.73 3.51 -9.00
N ASP A 75 15.61 3.53 -9.68
CA ASP A 75 14.54 4.52 -9.56
C ASP A 75 13.16 3.88 -9.75
N GLY A 76 12.11 4.67 -9.63
CA GLY A 76 10.73 4.24 -9.84
C GLY A 76 10.04 3.78 -8.58
N LEU A 77 8.99 2.99 -8.74
CA LEU A 77 8.11 2.59 -7.64
C LEU A 77 8.19 1.09 -7.38
N VAL A 78 8.40 0.75 -6.11
CA VAL A 78 8.30 -0.62 -5.59
C VAL A 78 7.09 -0.70 -4.66
N ILE A 79 6.23 -1.70 -4.87
CA ILE A 79 5.04 -1.93 -4.06
C ILE A 79 5.24 -3.17 -3.18
N ILE A 80 4.99 -3.04 -1.88
CA ILE A 80 4.98 -4.16 -0.93
C ILE A 80 3.63 -4.18 -0.21
N ASP A 81 2.82 -5.18 -0.52
CA ASP A 81 1.49 -5.35 0.06
C ASP A 81 1.52 -6.18 1.34
N GLU A 82 0.76 -5.73 2.35
CA GLU A 82 0.64 -6.35 3.69
C GLU A 82 1.97 -6.41 4.46
N ILE A 83 2.72 -5.29 4.45
CA ILE A 83 4.06 -5.15 5.06
C ILE A 83 4.14 -5.62 6.53
N GLN A 84 3.04 -5.53 7.28
CA GLN A 84 3.00 -5.99 8.68
C GLN A 84 3.19 -7.51 8.86
N LYS A 85 3.22 -8.27 7.76
CA LYS A 85 3.50 -9.71 7.81
C LYS A 85 4.99 -10.04 7.89
N VAL A 86 5.84 -9.10 7.48
CA VAL A 86 7.30 -9.18 7.57
C VAL A 86 7.84 -7.77 7.85
N PRO A 87 7.70 -7.28 9.09
CA PRO A 87 8.10 -5.92 9.44
C PRO A 87 9.60 -5.65 9.27
N GLU A 88 10.42 -6.70 9.35
CA GLU A 88 11.86 -6.65 9.20
C GLU A 88 12.31 -6.12 7.83
N LEU A 89 11.45 -6.23 6.81
CA LEU A 89 11.70 -5.61 5.50
C LEU A 89 11.80 -4.08 5.56
N LEU A 90 11.28 -3.44 6.60
CA LEU A 90 11.34 -1.98 6.72
C LEU A 90 12.77 -1.46 6.92
N ASP A 91 13.66 -2.25 7.49
CA ASP A 91 15.08 -1.88 7.61
C ASP A 91 15.73 -1.85 6.21
N GLU A 92 15.47 -2.85 5.38
CA GLU A 92 15.95 -2.86 3.99
C GLU A 92 15.32 -1.73 3.14
N VAL A 93 14.01 -1.50 3.30
CA VAL A 93 13.32 -0.38 2.64
C VAL A 93 13.93 0.96 3.04
N HIS A 94 14.29 1.12 4.32
CA HIS A 94 14.93 2.33 4.83
C HIS A 94 16.26 2.59 4.15
N LEU A 95 17.14 1.58 4.12
CA LEU A 95 18.43 1.68 3.46
C LEU A 95 18.29 1.96 1.96
N LEU A 96 17.39 1.27 1.28
CA LEU A 96 17.15 1.47 -0.16
C LEU A 96 16.64 2.88 -0.48
N ILE A 97 15.80 3.48 0.37
CA ILE A 97 15.35 4.88 0.21
C ILE A 97 16.53 5.86 0.34
N GLU A 98 17.52 5.55 1.19
CA GLU A 98 18.70 6.41 1.37
C GLU A 98 19.75 6.26 0.26
N GLU A 99 19.85 5.07 -0.32
CA GLU A 99 20.88 4.72 -1.29
C GLU A 99 20.44 4.89 -2.75
N THR A 100 19.14 5.03 -3.00
CA THR A 100 18.58 5.04 -4.37
C THR A 100 17.46 6.07 -4.52
N ASP A 101 17.00 6.28 -5.75
CA ASP A 101 15.83 7.10 -6.05
C ASP A 101 14.52 6.29 -6.08
N ILE A 102 14.53 5.09 -5.48
CA ILE A 102 13.35 4.22 -5.40
C ILE A 102 12.38 4.77 -4.36
N ARG A 103 11.12 4.84 -4.75
CA ARG A 103 10.00 5.13 -3.85
C ARG A 103 9.25 3.86 -3.54
N PHE A 104 8.77 3.73 -2.32
CA PHE A 104 8.04 2.57 -1.87
C PHE A 104 6.58 2.93 -1.58
N LEU A 105 5.66 2.10 -2.08
CA LEU A 105 4.27 2.07 -1.62
C LEU A 105 4.08 0.83 -0.76
N LEU A 106 3.96 1.06 0.55
CA LEU A 106 3.81 0.02 1.55
C LEU A 106 2.36 -0.04 2.00
N THR A 107 1.68 -1.16 1.77
CA THR A 107 0.29 -1.29 2.20
C THR A 107 0.15 -2.17 3.42
N GLY A 108 -0.93 -1.96 4.16
CA GLY A 108 -1.24 -2.77 5.32
C GLY A 108 -2.66 -2.56 5.83
N SER A 109 -3.11 -3.49 6.68
CA SER A 109 -4.44 -3.38 7.28
C SER A 109 -4.50 -2.37 8.44
N SER A 110 -3.37 -2.12 9.12
CA SER A 110 -3.31 -1.20 10.27
C SER A 110 -1.88 -0.77 10.59
N ALA A 111 -1.68 0.53 10.75
CA ALA A 111 -0.43 1.11 11.27
C ALA A 111 -0.16 0.71 12.73
N ARG A 112 -1.22 0.45 13.50
CA ARG A 112 -1.11 0.07 14.92
C ARG A 112 -0.32 -1.22 15.08
N ARG A 113 -0.57 -2.23 14.24
CA ARG A 113 0.16 -3.51 14.30
C ARG A 113 1.66 -3.35 14.11
N LEU A 114 2.09 -2.48 13.19
CA LEU A 114 3.52 -2.20 13.00
C LEU A 114 4.12 -1.48 14.22
N LYS A 115 3.40 -0.53 14.80
CA LYS A 115 3.84 0.19 16.01
C LYS A 115 3.93 -0.72 17.24
N GLU A 116 2.99 -1.63 17.43
CA GLU A 116 2.98 -2.62 18.51
C GLU A 116 4.18 -3.58 18.42
N GLN A 117 4.73 -3.76 17.22
CA GLN A 117 5.95 -4.54 16.99
C GLN A 117 7.24 -3.71 17.18
N GLY A 118 7.13 -2.48 17.68
CA GLY A 118 8.29 -1.59 17.92
C GLY A 118 8.90 -1.00 16.65
N VAL A 119 8.23 -1.14 15.50
CA VAL A 119 8.77 -0.73 14.21
C VAL A 119 8.65 0.78 14.02
N ASN A 120 9.76 1.43 13.71
CA ASN A 120 9.78 2.81 13.27
C ASN A 120 9.26 2.90 11.82
N LEU A 121 8.23 3.72 11.60
CA LEU A 121 7.67 3.93 10.27
C LEU A 121 8.57 4.84 9.39
N LEU A 122 9.80 4.39 9.15
CA LEU A 122 10.81 5.02 8.28
C LEU A 122 11.18 6.47 8.67
N GLY A 123 11.02 6.85 9.95
CA GLY A 123 11.59 8.10 10.48
C GLY A 123 11.24 9.38 9.70
N GLY A 124 10.03 9.48 9.14
CA GLY A 124 9.61 10.64 8.32
C GLY A 124 9.98 10.56 6.82
N ARG A 125 10.71 9.55 6.38
CA ARG A 125 11.06 9.30 4.97
C ARG A 125 9.88 8.81 4.14
N ALA A 126 8.83 8.33 4.80
CA ALA A 126 7.57 7.95 4.17
C ALA A 126 6.40 8.75 4.73
N GLY A 127 5.48 9.13 3.86
CA GLY A 127 4.18 9.65 4.23
C GLY A 127 3.27 8.55 4.76
N LYS A 128 2.18 8.94 5.40
CA LYS A 128 1.15 8.01 5.84
C LYS A 128 -0.21 8.48 5.35
N MET A 129 -0.96 7.56 4.77
CA MET A 129 -2.36 7.77 4.38
C MET A 129 -3.22 6.62 4.87
N ASN A 130 -4.48 6.93 5.21
CA ASN A 130 -5.45 5.92 5.60
C ASN A 130 -6.59 5.90 4.58
N LEU A 131 -6.87 4.71 4.04
CA LEU A 131 -8.01 4.48 3.18
C LEU A 131 -9.16 3.94 4.04
N HIS A 132 -10.22 4.73 4.13
CA HIS A 132 -11.46 4.35 4.79
C HIS A 132 -12.44 3.71 3.80
N PRO A 133 -13.53 3.08 4.24
CA PRO A 133 -14.68 2.81 3.37
C PRO A 133 -15.10 4.05 2.58
N PHE A 134 -15.99 3.92 1.61
CA PHE A 134 -16.47 5.08 0.87
C PHE A 134 -17.01 6.17 1.80
N VAL A 135 -16.77 7.40 1.42
CA VAL A 135 -17.39 8.57 2.08
C VAL A 135 -18.49 9.13 1.18
N TRP A 136 -19.45 9.83 1.78
CA TRP A 136 -20.62 10.33 1.04
C TRP A 136 -20.29 11.08 -0.27
N PRO A 137 -19.30 11.97 -0.32
CA PRO A 137 -18.94 12.63 -1.58
C PRO A 137 -18.49 11.68 -2.71
N GLU A 138 -17.97 10.49 -2.40
CA GLU A 138 -17.53 9.49 -3.39
C GLU A 138 -18.69 8.70 -4.00
N ILE A 139 -19.79 8.55 -3.25
CA ILE A 139 -20.92 7.69 -3.65
C ILE A 139 -22.22 8.44 -3.91
N ARG A 140 -22.30 9.73 -3.62
CA ARG A 140 -23.55 10.52 -3.73
C ARG A 140 -24.19 10.45 -5.12
N GLU A 141 -23.38 10.39 -6.18
CA GLU A 141 -23.85 10.29 -7.58
C GLU A 141 -24.47 8.93 -7.91
N LEU A 142 -24.22 7.91 -7.09
CA LEU A 142 -24.84 6.60 -7.23
C LEU A 142 -26.24 6.53 -6.60
N HIS A 143 -26.67 7.61 -5.94
CA HIS A 143 -27.95 7.72 -5.25
C HIS A 143 -28.26 6.50 -4.34
N PRO A 144 -27.33 6.10 -3.45
CA PRO A 144 -27.57 4.95 -2.58
C PRO A 144 -28.74 5.25 -1.62
N THR A 145 -29.66 4.29 -1.48
CA THR A 145 -30.73 4.42 -0.49
C THR A 145 -30.18 4.24 0.92
N LEU A 146 -30.83 4.86 1.90
CA LEU A 146 -30.47 4.70 3.31
C LEU A 146 -30.47 3.24 3.74
N ASP A 147 -31.46 2.45 3.30
CA ASP A 147 -31.56 1.03 3.61
C ASP A 147 -30.34 0.23 3.09
N LYS A 148 -29.84 0.56 1.90
CA LYS A 148 -28.63 -0.07 1.37
C LYS A 148 -27.41 0.30 2.21
N ILE A 149 -27.27 1.57 2.60
CA ILE A 149 -26.15 2.03 3.43
C ILE A 149 -26.19 1.35 4.81
N LEU A 150 -27.36 1.26 5.42
CA LEU A 150 -27.53 0.61 6.74
C LEU A 150 -27.27 -0.90 6.68
N LYS A 151 -27.69 -1.55 5.60
CA LYS A 151 -27.55 -3.00 5.42
C LYS A 151 -26.14 -3.45 5.05
N TYR A 152 -25.46 -2.71 4.17
CA TYR A 152 -24.19 -3.13 3.58
C TYR A 152 -23.00 -2.23 3.97
N GLY A 153 -23.26 -1.10 4.63
CA GLY A 153 -22.26 -0.10 4.91
C GLY A 153 -21.76 0.61 3.64
N MET A 154 -20.57 1.17 3.73
CA MET A 154 -19.92 1.88 2.61
C MET A 154 -18.65 1.16 2.13
N ILE A 155 -18.61 -0.18 2.26
CA ILE A 155 -17.49 -0.99 1.85
C ILE A 155 -17.58 -1.28 0.35
N PRO A 156 -16.49 -1.06 -0.45
CA PRO A 156 -16.51 -1.26 -1.90
C PRO A 156 -16.83 -2.68 -2.38
N ALA A 157 -16.65 -3.67 -1.53
CA ALA A 157 -16.77 -5.09 -1.89
C ALA A 157 -18.16 -5.70 -1.64
N VAL A 158 -19.19 -4.87 -1.45
CA VAL A 158 -20.57 -5.31 -1.18
C VAL A 158 -21.55 -4.76 -2.21
#